data_729e9bd11b65dcd29dd0cc67ea40c55c
#
_entry.id   729e9bd11b65dcd29dd0cc67ea40c55c
#
_cell.length_a   1.000
_cell.length_b   1.000
_cell.length_c   1.000
_cell.angle_alpha   90.00
_cell.angle_beta   90.00
_cell.angle_gamma   90.00
#
_symmetry.space_group_name_H-M   'P 1'
#
loop_
_entity.id
_entity.type
_entity.pdbx_description
1 polymer ?
#
loop_
_entity_poly.entity_id
_entity_poly.type
_entity_poly.pdbx_seq_one_letter_code
_entity_poly.pdbx_strand_id
1 'polypeptide(L)'
;MGTVHLIQGGLLFWLGTVVNSDFVVPITITQLVGVGSPEDPSSFALVPELEVWTEVTNFGPAVATFLLASAVAHYLISGPFYKKYKEDLSLGINKVRWIEYSISASVMIVLIALLVGIYDIWALAGIFL
;
A
#
# COMPACT_ATOMS: atom_id res chain seq x y z
N MET A 1 -21.53 2.26 -6.59
CA MET A 1 -20.13 1.76 -6.51
C MET A 1 -19.73 1.44 -5.06
N GLY A 2 -19.99 2.28 -4.06
CA GLY A 2 -19.61 2.01 -2.66
C GLY A 2 -20.04 0.64 -2.11
N THR A 3 -21.28 0.22 -2.39
CA THR A 3 -21.79 -1.10 -1.97
C THR A 3 -21.03 -2.26 -2.64
N VAL A 4 -20.63 -2.12 -3.91
CA VAL A 4 -19.85 -3.13 -4.61
C VAL A 4 -18.47 -3.28 -3.97
N HIS A 5 -17.78 -2.16 -3.70
CA HIS A 5 -16.48 -2.17 -3.02
C HIS A 5 -16.59 -2.71 -1.59
N LEU A 6 -17.69 -2.43 -0.88
CA LEU A 6 -17.92 -2.99 0.45
C LEU A 6 -18.04 -4.52 0.43
N ILE A 7 -18.84 -5.05 -0.51
CA ILE A 7 -19.01 -6.50 -0.66
C ILE A 7 -17.69 -7.16 -1.07
N GLN A 8 -17.00 -6.60 -2.07
CA GLN A 8 -15.71 -7.12 -2.53
C GLN A 8 -14.65 -7.07 -1.43
N GLY A 9 -14.55 -5.94 -0.71
CA GLY A 9 -13.62 -5.77 0.40
C GLY A 9 -13.91 -6.75 1.55
N GLY A 10 -15.18 -6.90 1.92
CA GLY A 10 -15.59 -7.88 2.93
C GLY A 10 -15.28 -9.33 2.53
N LEU A 11 -15.53 -9.69 1.28
CA LEU A 11 -15.20 -11.01 0.75
C LEU A 11 -13.69 -11.27 0.75
N LEU A 12 -12.88 -10.32 0.27
CA LEU A 12 -11.43 -10.46 0.28
C LEU A 12 -10.83 -10.49 1.68
N PHE A 13 -11.39 -9.72 2.60
CA PHE A 13 -10.99 -9.77 4.01
C PHE A 13 -11.24 -11.17 4.58
N TRP A 14 -12.44 -11.70 4.38
CA TRP A 14 -12.80 -13.06 4.83
C TRP A 14 -11.94 -14.14 4.19
N LEU A 15 -11.77 -14.10 2.85
CA LEU A 15 -10.92 -15.06 2.13
C LEU A 15 -9.46 -14.99 2.58
N GLY A 16 -8.93 -13.78 2.78
CA GLY A 16 -7.55 -13.60 3.20
C GLY A 16 -7.28 -14.03 4.64
N THR A 17 -8.28 -13.93 5.52
CA THR A 17 -8.12 -14.34 6.93
C THR A 17 -8.41 -15.80 7.18
N VAL A 18 -9.34 -16.41 6.43
CA VAL A 18 -9.83 -17.77 6.70
C VAL A 18 -9.25 -18.80 5.74
N VAL A 19 -9.07 -18.43 4.48
CA VAL A 19 -8.68 -19.38 3.41
C VAL A 19 -7.19 -19.33 3.10
N ASN A 20 -6.58 -18.13 3.12
CA ASN A 20 -5.19 -17.92 2.73
C ASN A 20 -4.43 -17.08 3.78
N SER A 21 -4.44 -17.53 5.01
CA SER A 21 -3.81 -16.83 6.15
C SER A 21 -2.28 -16.88 6.15
N ASP A 22 -1.68 -17.80 5.41
CA ASP A 22 -0.24 -18.12 5.49
C ASP A 22 0.60 -17.36 4.44
N PHE A 23 -0.03 -16.53 3.61
CA PHE A 23 0.69 -15.74 2.64
C PHE A 23 1.36 -14.53 3.30
N VAL A 24 2.68 -14.56 3.35
CA VAL A 24 3.52 -13.53 3.95
C VAL A 24 4.37 -12.85 2.88
N VAL A 25 4.40 -11.52 2.89
CA VAL A 25 5.25 -10.72 2.00
C VAL A 25 6.28 -9.97 2.85
N PRO A 26 7.58 -10.23 2.67
CA PRO A 26 8.62 -9.50 3.40
C PRO A 26 8.72 -8.07 2.86
N ILE A 27 8.94 -7.12 3.75
CA ILE A 27 9.40 -5.78 3.40
C ILE A 27 10.85 -5.69 3.84
N THR A 28 11.73 -5.39 2.90
CA THR A 28 13.17 -5.39 3.10
C THR A 28 13.73 -3.98 3.13
N ILE A 29 14.86 -3.84 3.79
CA ILE A 29 15.68 -2.64 3.74
C ILE A 29 17.06 -3.03 3.24
N THR A 30 17.55 -2.31 2.24
CA THR A 30 18.93 -2.47 1.75
C THR A 30 19.80 -1.38 2.34
N GLN A 31 20.82 -1.77 3.07
CA GLN A 31 21.78 -0.87 3.69
C GLN A 31 23.21 -1.24 3.30
N LEU A 32 24.10 -0.25 3.30
CA LEU A 32 25.52 -0.49 3.06
C LEU A 32 26.21 -0.82 4.39
N VAL A 33 26.84 -1.99 4.44
CA VAL A 33 27.58 -2.46 5.60
C VAL A 33 29.07 -2.50 5.26
N GLY A 34 29.88 -2.00 6.19
CA GLY A 34 31.33 -2.09 6.07
C GLY A 34 31.82 -3.49 6.37
N VAL A 35 32.47 -4.12 5.41
CA VAL A 35 33.15 -5.41 5.58
C VAL A 35 34.65 -5.23 5.34
N GLY A 36 35.46 -5.89 6.14
CA GLY A 36 36.92 -5.85 6.05
C GLY A 36 37.60 -6.35 7.31
N SER A 37 38.91 -6.56 7.24
CA SER A 37 39.68 -6.93 8.42
C SER A 37 40.18 -5.68 9.14
N PRO A 38 40.04 -5.62 10.49
CA PRO A 38 40.65 -4.53 11.27
C PRO A 38 42.19 -4.41 11.11
N GLU A 39 42.82 -5.53 10.73
CA GLU A 39 44.27 -5.61 10.55
C GLU A 39 44.76 -5.12 9.17
N ASP A 40 43.83 -5.08 8.17
CA ASP A 40 44.15 -4.61 6.82
C ASP A 40 43.11 -3.57 6.35
N PRO A 41 43.37 -2.27 6.54
CA PRO A 41 42.47 -1.21 6.09
C PRO A 41 42.18 -1.19 4.60
N SER A 42 43.04 -1.78 3.78
CA SER A 42 42.85 -1.89 2.32
C SER A 42 41.77 -2.90 1.93
N SER A 43 41.42 -3.80 2.84
CA SER A 43 40.31 -4.78 2.67
C SER A 43 38.92 -4.21 2.90
N PHE A 44 38.82 -2.97 3.39
CA PHE A 44 37.52 -2.36 3.68
C PHE A 44 36.72 -2.13 2.39
N ALA A 45 35.51 -2.67 2.37
CA ALA A 45 34.54 -2.44 1.32
C ALA A 45 33.17 -2.20 1.90
N LEU A 46 32.37 -1.36 1.24
CA LEU A 46 30.94 -1.22 1.51
C LEU A 46 30.18 -2.18 0.60
N VAL A 47 29.46 -3.10 1.21
CA VAL A 47 28.63 -4.06 0.47
C VAL A 47 27.17 -3.86 0.82
N PRO A 48 26.26 -3.99 -0.14
CA PRO A 48 24.84 -3.95 0.16
C PRO A 48 24.43 -5.20 0.94
N GLU A 49 23.79 -4.99 2.09
CA GLU A 49 23.18 -6.04 2.89
C GLU A 49 21.66 -5.84 2.90
N LEU A 50 20.95 -6.92 2.65
CA LEU A 50 19.50 -6.94 2.62
C LEU A 50 18.98 -7.54 3.92
N GLU A 51 18.19 -6.77 4.65
CA GLU A 51 17.57 -7.17 5.91
C GLU A 51 16.05 -7.15 5.77
N VAL A 52 15.38 -8.13 6.36
CA VAL A 52 13.92 -8.10 6.48
C VAL A 52 13.56 -7.15 7.61
N TRP A 53 12.98 -6.00 7.26
CA TRP A 53 12.57 -4.99 8.23
C TRP A 53 11.25 -5.34 8.90
N THR A 54 10.27 -5.82 8.12
CA THR A 54 8.97 -6.27 8.61
C THR A 54 8.33 -7.22 7.61
N GLU A 55 7.24 -7.82 8.01
CA GLU A 55 6.47 -8.73 7.17
C GLU A 55 5.01 -8.31 7.12
N VAL A 56 4.44 -8.29 5.93
CA VAL A 56 3.01 -8.15 5.74
C VAL A 56 2.39 -9.55 5.78
N THR A 57 1.89 -9.91 6.94
CA THR A 57 1.12 -11.13 7.13
C THR A 57 -0.31 -10.90 6.65
N ASN A 58 -0.94 -11.95 6.09
CA ASN A 58 -2.32 -11.86 5.62
C ASN A 58 -2.51 -10.77 4.55
N PHE A 59 -1.87 -10.91 3.41
CA PHE A 59 -1.94 -9.95 2.30
C PHE A 59 -3.38 -9.65 1.82
N GLY A 60 -4.29 -10.62 1.96
CA GLY A 60 -5.71 -10.45 1.64
C GLY A 60 -6.38 -9.28 2.38
N PRO A 61 -6.26 -9.17 3.71
CA PRO A 61 -6.72 -8.00 4.45
C PRO A 61 -6.09 -6.68 4.01
N ALA A 62 -4.82 -6.66 3.60
CA ALA A 62 -4.19 -5.45 3.08
C ALA A 62 -4.88 -4.97 1.78
N VAL A 63 -5.17 -5.89 0.86
CA VAL A 63 -5.96 -5.60 -0.36
C VAL A 63 -7.39 -5.21 0.00
N ALA A 64 -8.02 -5.89 0.97
CA ALA A 64 -9.37 -5.57 1.40
C ALA A 64 -9.48 -4.14 1.97
N THR A 65 -8.47 -3.69 2.71
CA THR A 65 -8.42 -2.33 3.28
C THR A 65 -8.52 -1.26 2.19
N PHE A 66 -7.86 -1.44 1.06
CA PHE A 66 -7.98 -0.54 -0.10
C PHE A 66 -9.44 -0.44 -0.60
N LEU A 67 -10.12 -1.57 -0.79
CA LEU A 67 -11.51 -1.59 -1.27
C LEU A 67 -12.47 -1.02 -0.24
N LEU A 68 -12.26 -1.31 1.04
CA LEU A 68 -13.07 -0.78 2.14
C LEU A 68 -12.89 0.74 2.29
N ALA A 69 -11.67 1.26 2.15
CA ALA A 69 -11.41 2.70 2.14
C ALA A 69 -12.15 3.40 0.99
N SER A 70 -12.13 2.82 -0.20
CA SER A 70 -12.88 3.34 -1.35
C SER A 70 -14.40 3.28 -1.12
N ALA A 71 -14.91 2.20 -0.50
CA ALA A 71 -16.31 2.12 -0.11
C ALA A 71 -16.71 3.24 0.86
N VAL A 72 -15.90 3.47 1.89
CA VAL A 72 -16.11 4.56 2.86
C VAL A 72 -16.13 5.92 2.17
N ALA A 73 -15.18 6.19 1.29
CA ALA A 73 -15.14 7.44 0.52
C ALA A 73 -16.42 7.65 -0.30
N HIS A 74 -16.93 6.62 -0.97
CA HIS A 74 -18.18 6.69 -1.72
C HIS A 74 -19.39 6.98 -0.82
N TYR A 75 -19.46 6.38 0.37
CA TYR A 75 -20.54 6.65 1.32
C TYR A 75 -20.44 8.05 1.90
N LEU A 76 -19.26 8.56 2.19
CA LEU A 76 -19.05 9.93 2.66
C LEU A 76 -19.49 10.96 1.61
N ILE A 77 -19.13 10.74 0.33
CA ILE A 77 -19.54 11.60 -0.77
C ILE A 77 -21.06 11.55 -1.00
N SER A 78 -21.66 10.37 -0.89
CA SER A 78 -23.11 10.19 -1.12
C SER A 78 -23.97 10.63 0.07
N GLY A 79 -23.40 10.74 1.26
CA GLY A 79 -24.07 11.10 2.50
C GLY A 79 -23.69 12.51 2.99
N PRO A 80 -22.85 12.62 4.04
CA PRO A 80 -22.62 13.89 4.74
C PRO A 80 -22.00 14.97 3.85
N PHE A 81 -21.17 14.61 2.87
CA PHE A 81 -20.51 15.57 1.99
C PHE A 81 -21.23 15.81 0.66
N TYR A 82 -22.43 15.23 0.47
CA TYR A 82 -23.15 15.30 -0.80
C TYR A 82 -23.42 16.74 -1.28
N LYS A 83 -23.84 17.63 -0.38
CA LYS A 83 -24.11 19.04 -0.75
C LYS A 83 -22.87 19.72 -1.29
N LYS A 84 -21.76 19.65 -0.55
CA LYS A 84 -20.50 20.25 -0.94
C LYS A 84 -19.94 19.62 -2.22
N TYR A 85 -20.05 18.30 -2.36
CA TYR A 85 -19.65 17.59 -3.57
C TYR A 85 -20.42 18.08 -4.81
N LYS A 86 -21.73 18.27 -4.67
CA LYS A 86 -22.60 18.80 -5.73
C LYS A 86 -22.25 20.24 -6.11
N GLU A 87 -21.97 21.09 -5.13
CA GLU A 87 -21.54 22.48 -5.35
C GLU A 87 -20.21 22.52 -6.10
N ASP A 88 -19.20 21.79 -5.63
CA ASP A 88 -17.89 21.71 -6.28
C ASP A 88 -18.03 21.18 -7.72
N LEU A 89 -18.85 20.16 -7.94
CA LEU A 89 -19.09 19.57 -9.25
C LEU A 89 -19.75 20.55 -10.22
N SER A 90 -20.65 21.41 -9.74
CA SER A 90 -21.28 22.46 -10.55
C SER A 90 -20.30 23.52 -11.03
N LEU A 91 -19.17 23.67 -10.33
CA LEU A 91 -18.04 24.54 -10.69
C LEU A 91 -16.97 23.84 -11.53
N GLY A 92 -17.21 22.59 -11.93
CA GLY A 92 -16.24 21.77 -12.66
C GLY A 92 -15.08 21.24 -11.79
N ILE A 93 -15.23 21.30 -10.47
CA ILE A 93 -14.19 20.91 -9.50
C ILE A 93 -14.59 19.58 -8.86
N ASN A 94 -13.66 18.63 -8.79
CA ASN A 94 -13.90 17.33 -8.15
C ASN A 94 -12.77 16.94 -7.18
N LYS A 95 -12.55 17.81 -6.18
CA LYS A 95 -11.44 17.67 -5.22
C LYS A 95 -11.46 16.36 -4.47
N VAL A 96 -12.64 15.95 -4.00
CA VAL A 96 -12.79 14.74 -3.16
C VAL A 96 -12.39 13.50 -3.93
N ARG A 97 -12.77 13.42 -5.21
CA ARG A 97 -12.41 12.30 -6.07
C ARG A 97 -10.90 12.28 -6.41
N TRP A 98 -10.29 13.42 -6.60
CA TRP A 98 -8.85 13.50 -6.82
C TRP A 98 -8.05 13.04 -5.60
N ILE A 99 -8.47 13.44 -4.39
CA ILE A 99 -7.83 13.00 -3.15
C ILE A 99 -8.02 11.49 -2.96
N GLU A 100 -9.23 10.97 -3.16
CA GLU A 100 -9.51 9.54 -3.10
C GLU A 100 -8.60 8.77 -4.07
N TYR A 101 -8.54 9.18 -5.33
CA TYR A 101 -7.74 8.50 -6.34
C TYR A 101 -6.24 8.58 -6.07
N SER A 102 -5.73 9.70 -5.59
CA SER A 102 -4.30 9.79 -5.30
C SER A 102 -3.88 8.79 -4.22
N ILE A 103 -4.65 8.68 -3.15
CA ILE A 103 -4.36 7.74 -2.06
C ILE A 103 -4.59 6.29 -2.52
N SER A 104 -5.75 6.02 -3.12
CA SER A 104 -6.13 4.66 -3.50
C SER A 104 -5.23 4.10 -4.60
N ALA A 105 -4.83 4.92 -5.58
CA ALA A 105 -3.92 4.50 -6.64
C ALA A 105 -2.51 4.24 -6.11
N SER A 106 -2.00 5.09 -5.21
CA SER A 106 -0.70 4.87 -4.59
C SER A 106 -0.66 3.58 -3.76
N VAL A 107 -1.69 3.32 -2.94
CA VAL A 107 -1.80 2.06 -2.21
C VAL A 107 -1.90 0.86 -3.14
N MET A 108 -2.73 0.94 -4.17
CA MET A 108 -2.90 -0.14 -5.14
C MET A 108 -1.59 -0.47 -5.85
N ILE A 109 -0.83 0.54 -6.29
CA ILE A 109 0.43 0.32 -6.99
C ILE A 109 1.49 -0.30 -6.07
N VAL A 110 1.53 0.09 -4.79
CA VAL A 110 2.42 -0.55 -3.79
C VAL A 110 2.04 -2.02 -3.57
N LEU A 111 0.75 -2.33 -3.46
CA LEU A 111 0.30 -3.73 -3.34
C LEU A 111 0.67 -4.56 -4.58
N ILE A 112 0.55 -3.99 -5.78
CA ILE A 112 1.00 -4.65 -7.02
C ILE A 112 2.52 -4.84 -7.01
N ALA A 113 3.29 -3.82 -6.60
CA ALA A 113 4.74 -3.89 -6.50
C ALA A 113 5.19 -5.04 -5.59
N LEU A 114 4.55 -5.19 -4.43
CA LEU A 114 4.80 -6.32 -3.52
C LEU A 114 4.50 -7.68 -4.18
N LEU A 115 3.42 -7.78 -4.96
CA LEU A 115 3.07 -9.04 -5.66
C LEU A 115 4.05 -9.41 -6.78
N VAL A 116 4.69 -8.42 -7.40
CA VAL A 116 5.70 -8.67 -8.45
C VAL A 116 7.13 -8.74 -7.91
N GLY A 117 7.29 -8.75 -6.59
CA GLY A 117 8.59 -9.00 -5.94
C GLY A 117 9.42 -7.75 -5.64
N ILE A 118 8.83 -6.56 -5.62
CA ILE A 118 9.49 -5.34 -5.18
C ILE A 118 9.24 -5.20 -3.68
N TYR A 119 10.24 -5.55 -2.86
CA TYR A 119 10.11 -5.61 -1.40
C TYR A 119 10.90 -4.51 -0.67
N ASP A 120 11.82 -3.82 -1.33
CA ASP A 120 12.64 -2.79 -0.72
C ASP A 120 11.79 -1.57 -0.32
N ILE A 121 11.90 -1.15 0.96
CA ILE A 121 11.08 -0.08 1.54
C ILE A 121 11.26 1.26 0.84
N TRP A 122 12.49 1.56 0.37
CA TRP A 122 12.78 2.82 -0.31
C TRP A 122 12.18 2.86 -1.72
N ALA A 123 12.23 1.71 -2.41
CA ALA A 123 11.56 1.55 -3.71
C ALA A 123 10.04 1.68 -3.55
N LEU A 124 9.44 1.03 -2.54
CA LEU A 124 8.02 1.14 -2.25
C LEU A 124 7.60 2.57 -1.87
N ALA A 125 8.42 3.26 -1.06
CA ALA A 125 8.16 4.66 -0.72
C ALA A 125 8.22 5.57 -1.96
N GLY A 126 9.18 5.36 -2.85
CA GLY A 126 9.27 6.10 -4.12
C GLY A 126 8.11 5.83 -5.08
N ILE A 127 7.54 4.62 -5.05
CA ILE A 127 6.36 4.25 -5.84
C ILE A 127 5.09 4.87 -5.25
N PHE A 128 5.01 5.01 -3.93
CA PHE A 128 3.86 5.57 -3.24
C PHE A 128 3.72 7.09 -3.46
N LEU A 129 4.83 7.84 -3.54
CA LEU A 129 4.87 9.31 -3.65
C LEU A 129 4.57 9.82 -5.06
#